data_545022ee0a24e82227c04dd3d5a197c0
#
_entry.id   545022ee0a24e82227c04dd3d5a197c0
#
_cell.length_a   1.000
_cell.length_b   1.000
_cell.length_c   1.000
_cell.angle_alpha   90.00
_cell.angle_beta   90.00
_cell.angle_gamma   90.00
#
_symmetry.space_group_name_H-M   'P 1'
#
loop_
_entity.id
_entity.type
_entity.pdbx_description
1 polymer ?
#
loop_
_entity_poly.entity_id
_entity_poly.type
_entity_poly.pdbx_seq_one_letter_code
_entity_poly.pdbx_strand_id
1 'polypeptide(L)'
;MHSLGQVRVKYYKRNVGWTMKSRYRFFCLTLTFVLVLCTAGQVSGSTGTDEKKAVSSIVQMIPAAVDMKETDGPGNLYALSAVLMDGDSGRVLYEKEGYTARPNASTTKVMTCILALEKGSGDDYVMVSENAASQPEVKLNLKEGEQYYLEDLLYSLMLKSHNDTAVAIAEHIGGSVEGFAKMMNAKAKEIGCTNTHFVTPNGLDSADAGGIHQTTARDLALIMSYAVKNKAFLHITQTRDYSFSDITGKRQFSVHNANAFLDMTPDAISGKTGFTGNAGYCYVAACENEERKFIISLLGCGWPNNKTYKWKDAMKLLEYGKANFHKETYWQEPEIPAIPVKDGTDESSGKESGKENKENPGKILTETGTGFADVYINGQIQASDSDKKKQILLKEGEKITCHLRIEKNLTAPVKKGQKIGQVTFSLGELVLDNYFVTADRNIVKITYLWCANKVFHDFFH
;
A
#
# COMPACT_ATOMS: atom_id res chain seq x y z
N MET A 1 -6.65 53.40 -11.37
CA MET A 1 -7.33 52.73 -12.48
C MET A 1 -6.37 51.71 -13.07
N HIS A 2 -6.53 50.46 -12.70
CA HIS A 2 -6.56 49.22 -13.46
C HIS A 2 -6.50 48.08 -12.47
N SER A 3 -7.61 47.41 -12.36
CA SER A 3 -7.84 46.23 -11.54
C SER A 3 -7.13 45.03 -12.16
N LEU A 4 -6.27 44.36 -11.41
CA LEU A 4 -5.79 43.02 -11.75
C LEU A 4 -6.75 42.01 -11.15
N GLY A 5 -7.52 41.38 -12.03
CA GLY A 5 -8.49 40.36 -11.70
C GLY A 5 -7.79 39.07 -11.23
N GLN A 6 -8.25 38.58 -10.10
CA GLN A 6 -7.91 37.24 -9.63
C GLN A 6 -8.56 36.20 -10.54
N VAL A 7 -7.75 35.36 -11.16
CA VAL A 7 -8.22 34.18 -11.89
C VAL A 7 -8.48 33.04 -10.88
N ARG A 8 -9.72 32.92 -10.46
CA ARG A 8 -10.21 31.72 -9.75
C ARG A 8 -10.37 30.59 -10.75
N VAL A 9 -9.55 29.56 -10.67
CA VAL A 9 -9.71 28.33 -11.42
C VAL A 9 -10.87 27.52 -10.80
N LYS A 10 -12.03 27.54 -11.47
CA LYS A 10 -13.17 26.70 -11.12
C LYS A 10 -12.92 25.26 -11.52
N TYR A 11 -12.83 24.36 -10.56
CA TYR A 11 -12.91 22.94 -10.83
C TYR A 11 -14.35 22.56 -11.23
N TYR A 12 -14.49 21.96 -12.41
CA TYR A 12 -15.76 21.44 -12.92
C TYR A 12 -16.18 20.18 -12.14
N LYS A 13 -17.25 20.27 -11.37
CA LYS A 13 -18.00 19.11 -10.88
C LYS A 13 -18.78 18.50 -12.05
N ARG A 14 -18.43 17.32 -12.49
CA ARG A 14 -19.33 16.50 -13.30
C ARG A 14 -20.37 15.87 -12.37
N ASN A 15 -21.57 16.44 -12.36
CA ASN A 15 -22.76 15.85 -11.77
C ASN A 15 -23.18 14.62 -12.59
N VAL A 16 -23.08 13.44 -11.98
CA VAL A 16 -23.85 12.27 -12.41
C VAL A 16 -25.03 12.20 -11.43
N GLY A 17 -26.16 12.73 -11.87
CA GLY A 17 -27.39 12.66 -11.14
C GLY A 17 -27.95 11.24 -11.14
N TRP A 18 -28.20 10.68 -9.98
CA TRP A 18 -29.11 9.56 -9.78
C TRP A 18 -30.29 10.07 -8.96
N THR A 19 -31.45 10.08 -9.62
CA THR A 19 -32.73 10.43 -9.01
C THR A 19 -33.16 9.31 -8.08
N MET A 20 -33.32 9.66 -6.79
CA MET A 20 -34.06 8.85 -5.82
C MET A 20 -35.54 8.91 -6.12
N LYS A 21 -36.17 7.77 -6.33
CA LYS A 21 -37.60 7.56 -5.98
C LYS A 21 -37.80 6.14 -5.44
N SER A 22 -37.98 6.11 -4.14
CA SER A 22 -39.00 5.39 -3.39
C SER A 22 -39.29 3.93 -3.69
N ARG A 23 -39.01 3.05 -2.72
CA ARG A 23 -40.10 2.34 -2.00
C ARG A 23 -39.57 1.59 -0.78
N TYR A 24 -40.00 2.06 0.37
CA TYR A 24 -40.07 1.31 1.64
C TYR A 24 -40.85 0.01 1.44
N ARG A 25 -40.41 -1.11 2.03
CA ARG A 25 -41.22 -1.85 3.02
C ARG A 25 -40.61 -3.22 3.32
N PHE A 26 -40.37 -3.42 4.63
CA PHE A 26 -40.49 -4.64 5.41
C PHE A 26 -39.60 -5.85 5.11
N PHE A 27 -38.66 -6.15 6.00
CA PHE A 27 -38.82 -7.32 6.90
C PHE A 27 -37.90 -7.16 8.11
N CYS A 28 -38.50 -6.99 9.27
CA CYS A 28 -37.94 -7.21 10.62
C CYS A 28 -38.14 -8.68 10.99
N LEU A 29 -37.37 -9.09 12.02
CA LEU A 29 -37.44 -10.34 12.77
C LEU A 29 -36.56 -11.47 12.16
N THR A 30 -35.65 -12.08 12.89
CA THR A 30 -35.66 -12.51 14.29
C THR A 30 -34.23 -12.72 14.81
N LEU A 31 -33.97 -12.10 15.95
CA LEU A 31 -32.85 -12.37 16.83
C LEU A 31 -33.22 -13.58 17.65
N THR A 32 -32.46 -14.66 17.58
CA THR A 32 -32.59 -15.75 18.59
C THR A 32 -31.24 -15.95 19.28
N PHE A 33 -31.22 -15.50 20.50
CA PHE A 33 -30.22 -15.79 21.53
C PHE A 33 -30.25 -17.29 21.84
N VAL A 34 -29.13 -17.98 21.77
CA VAL A 34 -28.94 -19.26 22.47
C VAL A 34 -27.70 -19.13 23.34
N LEU A 35 -27.98 -18.90 24.60
CA LEU A 35 -27.06 -19.08 25.72
C LEU A 35 -27.15 -20.57 26.11
N VAL A 36 -26.05 -21.31 26.02
CA VAL A 36 -25.95 -22.64 26.66
C VAL A 36 -24.79 -22.61 27.61
N LEU A 37 -25.16 -22.82 28.87
CA LEU A 37 -24.30 -22.98 30.04
C LEU A 37 -23.39 -24.22 29.90
N CYS A 38 -22.15 -24.03 30.35
CA CYS A 38 -21.21 -25.10 30.65
C CYS A 38 -21.72 -26.02 31.77
N THR A 39 -21.67 -27.32 31.52
CA THR A 39 -21.45 -28.30 32.59
C THR A 39 -20.29 -29.19 32.19
N ALA A 40 -19.40 -29.37 33.16
CA ALA A 40 -18.20 -30.18 33.06
C ALA A 40 -18.50 -31.67 32.88
N GLY A 41 -17.74 -32.31 32.01
CA GLY A 41 -17.70 -33.77 31.89
C GLY A 41 -16.41 -34.17 31.19
N GLN A 42 -15.47 -34.74 31.95
CA GLN A 42 -14.27 -35.36 31.41
C GLN A 42 -14.61 -36.60 30.60
N VAL A 43 -14.14 -36.65 29.33
CA VAL A 43 -13.86 -37.92 28.66
C VAL A 43 -12.60 -37.74 27.83
N SER A 44 -11.62 -38.56 28.10
CA SER A 44 -10.37 -38.75 27.37
C SER A 44 -10.62 -39.38 26.01
N GLY A 45 -9.92 -38.91 24.98
CA GLY A 45 -9.91 -39.56 23.65
C GLY A 45 -9.24 -38.69 22.57
N SER A 46 -8.14 -39.16 22.15
CA SER A 46 -7.17 -38.68 21.18
C SER A 46 -7.72 -38.24 19.80
N THR A 47 -6.90 -37.44 19.13
CA THR A 47 -6.85 -37.09 17.68
C THR A 47 -7.65 -35.86 17.24
N GLY A 48 -6.91 -34.84 16.78
CA GLY A 48 -7.48 -33.66 16.14
C GLY A 48 -6.57 -32.43 16.14
N THR A 49 -5.31 -32.62 15.80
CA THR A 49 -4.36 -31.50 15.61
C THR A 49 -4.11 -31.26 14.12
N ASP A 50 -4.98 -30.55 13.41
CA ASP A 50 -4.62 -30.07 12.04
C ASP A 50 -5.36 -28.79 11.56
N GLU A 51 -6.33 -28.25 12.30
CA GLU A 51 -7.03 -27.05 11.83
C GLU A 51 -6.54 -25.71 12.41
N LYS A 52 -5.65 -25.70 13.40
CA LYS A 52 -5.11 -24.45 13.99
C LYS A 52 -3.78 -23.99 13.44
N LYS A 53 -3.20 -24.70 12.46
CA LYS A 53 -1.93 -24.32 11.81
C LYS A 53 -2.07 -23.51 10.54
N ALA A 54 -3.27 -23.33 9.99
CA ALA A 54 -3.48 -22.64 8.72
C ALA A 54 -3.68 -21.12 8.82
N VAL A 55 -3.83 -20.56 10.01
CA VAL A 55 -4.07 -19.11 10.20
C VAL A 55 -2.87 -18.37 10.80
N SER A 56 -1.84 -19.10 11.25
CA SER A 56 -0.65 -18.51 11.90
C SER A 56 0.56 -18.30 10.97
N SER A 57 0.47 -18.63 9.68
CA SER A 57 1.64 -18.58 8.77
C SER A 57 1.67 -17.38 7.80
N ILE A 58 0.79 -16.38 7.99
CA ILE A 58 0.76 -15.17 7.14
C ILE A 58 1.51 -13.98 7.77
N VAL A 59 2.00 -14.09 8.99
CA VAL A 59 2.61 -12.96 9.73
C VAL A 59 4.07 -13.23 10.12
N GLN A 60 4.85 -13.94 9.34
CA GLN A 60 6.31 -14.00 9.56
C GLN A 60 7.05 -14.37 8.29
N MET A 61 7.35 -13.39 7.45
CA MET A 61 8.57 -13.37 6.64
C MET A 61 9.02 -11.93 6.47
N ILE A 62 9.63 -11.39 7.53
CA ILE A 62 10.57 -10.28 7.37
C ILE A 62 11.86 -10.97 6.91
N PRO A 63 12.35 -10.78 5.69
CA PRO A 63 13.64 -11.31 5.33
C PRO A 63 14.70 -10.66 6.24
N ALA A 64 15.50 -11.48 6.90
CA ALA A 64 16.71 -11.03 7.56
C ALA A 64 17.53 -10.22 6.56
N ALA A 65 18.10 -9.11 7.03
CA ALA A 65 18.97 -8.27 6.23
C ALA A 65 20.00 -9.17 5.51
N VAL A 66 19.99 -9.09 4.19
CA VAL A 66 21.08 -9.70 3.39
C VAL A 66 22.35 -8.98 3.82
N ASP A 67 23.33 -9.73 4.29
CA ASP A 67 24.63 -9.23 4.74
C ASP A 67 25.39 -8.62 3.54
N MET A 68 25.13 -7.32 3.29
CA MET A 68 25.71 -6.57 2.18
C MET A 68 27.15 -6.24 2.54
N LYS A 69 28.09 -6.70 1.77
CA LYS A 69 29.50 -6.33 1.91
C LYS A 69 29.64 -4.81 1.90
N GLU A 70 30.35 -4.26 2.86
CA GLU A 70 30.53 -2.82 3.15
C GLU A 70 31.01 -1.96 1.95
N THR A 71 31.42 -2.60 0.85
CA THR A 71 31.89 -1.97 -0.40
C THR A 71 30.77 -1.65 -1.40
N ASP A 72 29.51 -2.04 -1.14
CA ASP A 72 28.42 -2.03 -2.11
C ASP A 72 27.28 -1.06 -1.76
N GLY A 73 27.53 -0.09 -0.90
CA GLY A 73 26.54 0.89 -0.44
C GLY A 73 26.88 2.34 -0.82
N PRO A 74 26.05 3.32 -0.40
CA PRO A 74 26.24 4.76 -0.68
C PRO A 74 27.43 5.37 0.10
N GLY A 75 28.24 4.55 0.77
CA GLY A 75 29.31 4.98 1.66
C GLY A 75 28.80 5.46 3.02
N ASN A 76 29.71 6.06 3.82
CA ASN A 76 29.38 6.49 5.18
C ASN A 76 28.28 7.53 5.21
N LEU A 77 27.21 7.27 5.95
CA LEU A 77 26.10 8.17 6.23
C LEU A 77 26.18 8.72 7.64
N TYR A 78 25.84 10.00 7.81
CA TYR A 78 25.76 10.67 9.11
C TYR A 78 24.51 10.26 9.91
N ALA A 79 23.42 9.89 9.23
CA ALA A 79 22.20 9.44 9.86
C ALA A 79 22.42 8.19 10.71
N LEU A 80 21.77 8.12 11.87
CA LEU A 80 21.74 6.93 12.70
C LEU A 80 20.95 5.82 12.01
N SER A 81 19.78 6.17 11.44
CA SER A 81 19.00 5.24 10.60
C SER A 81 18.72 5.88 9.26
N ALA A 82 18.88 5.08 8.20
CA ALA A 82 18.65 5.50 6.83
C ALA A 82 17.98 4.40 6.00
N VAL A 83 17.10 4.78 5.10
CA VAL A 83 16.49 3.88 4.11
C VAL A 83 16.43 4.59 2.76
N LEU A 84 16.81 3.85 1.71
CA LEU A 84 16.44 4.12 0.33
C LEU A 84 15.42 3.05 -0.09
N MET A 85 14.29 3.46 -0.64
CA MET A 85 13.17 2.58 -0.99
C MET A 85 12.69 2.86 -2.40
N ASP A 86 12.30 1.82 -3.12
CA ASP A 86 11.51 1.94 -4.34
C ASP A 86 10.12 2.50 -4.01
N GLY A 87 9.83 3.68 -4.49
CA GLY A 87 8.59 4.41 -4.16
C GLY A 87 7.32 3.78 -4.75
N ASP A 88 7.43 2.93 -5.74
CA ASP A 88 6.30 2.27 -6.37
C ASP A 88 5.98 0.93 -5.70
N SER A 89 7.00 0.07 -5.47
CA SER A 89 6.83 -1.25 -4.87
C SER A 89 6.94 -1.29 -3.35
N GLY A 90 7.55 -0.28 -2.71
CA GLY A 90 7.86 -0.28 -1.28
C GLY A 90 9.07 -1.16 -0.91
N ARG A 91 9.80 -1.68 -1.90
CA ARG A 91 11.02 -2.46 -1.68
C ARG A 91 12.13 -1.59 -1.08
N VAL A 92 12.77 -2.06 -0.02
CA VAL A 92 13.98 -1.45 0.53
C VAL A 92 15.16 -1.79 -0.38
N LEU A 93 15.83 -0.74 -0.91
CA LEU A 93 16.97 -0.84 -1.81
C LEU A 93 18.30 -0.74 -1.05
N TYR A 94 18.29 0.01 0.04
CA TYR A 94 19.39 0.13 0.98
C TYR A 94 18.85 0.48 2.36
N GLU A 95 19.49 -0.04 3.40
CA GLU A 95 19.17 0.34 4.77
C GLU A 95 20.42 0.40 5.66
N LYS A 96 20.35 1.28 6.66
CA LYS A 96 21.26 1.38 7.80
C LYS A 96 20.41 1.51 9.04
N GLU A 97 20.36 0.48 9.88
CA GLU A 97 19.44 0.44 11.05
C GLU A 97 18.01 0.89 10.71
N GLY A 98 17.55 0.56 9.50
CA GLY A 98 16.32 1.05 8.91
C GLY A 98 15.05 0.62 9.66
N TYR A 99 15.13 -0.43 10.47
CA TYR A 99 14.03 -1.01 11.27
C TYR A 99 14.10 -0.61 12.76
N THR A 100 15.14 0.12 13.17
CA THR A 100 15.28 0.61 14.54
C THR A 100 14.34 1.80 14.77
N ALA A 101 13.46 1.69 15.79
CA ALA A 101 12.54 2.76 16.16
C ALA A 101 13.29 3.94 16.77
N ARG A 102 12.96 5.14 16.31
CA ARG A 102 13.56 6.41 16.75
C ARG A 102 12.52 7.53 16.76
N PRO A 103 12.70 8.56 17.59
CA PRO A 103 11.94 9.80 17.45
C PRO A 103 12.14 10.38 16.04
N ASN A 104 11.09 10.89 15.45
CA ASN A 104 11.08 11.34 14.05
C ASN A 104 10.72 12.82 13.88
N ALA A 105 10.48 13.51 14.99
CA ALA A 105 10.17 14.93 14.99
C ALA A 105 9.07 15.30 13.96
N SER A 106 9.15 16.48 13.37
CA SER A 106 8.14 17.00 12.42
C SER A 106 8.03 16.24 11.08
N THR A 107 8.78 15.16 10.85
CA THR A 107 8.46 14.27 9.71
C THR A 107 7.10 13.58 9.91
N THR A 108 6.62 13.51 11.16
CA THR A 108 5.25 13.13 11.54
C THR A 108 4.16 13.86 10.74
N LYS A 109 4.40 15.14 10.39
CA LYS A 109 3.43 15.98 9.70
C LYS A 109 3.05 15.47 8.28
N VAL A 110 3.83 14.54 7.71
CA VAL A 110 3.44 13.82 6.50
C VAL A 110 2.15 13.03 6.76
N MET A 111 2.10 12.27 7.86
CA MET A 111 0.89 11.53 8.25
C MET A 111 -0.27 12.47 8.58
N THR A 112 -0.01 13.58 9.25
CA THR A 112 -1.03 14.61 9.56
C THR A 112 -1.64 15.17 8.27
N CYS A 113 -0.80 15.49 7.27
CA CYS A 113 -1.25 15.99 5.97
C CYS A 113 -2.08 14.95 5.21
N ILE A 114 -1.63 13.68 5.18
CA ILE A 114 -2.37 12.58 4.53
C ILE A 114 -3.78 12.47 5.09
N LEU A 115 -3.91 12.38 6.41
CA LEU A 115 -5.22 12.22 7.05
C LEU A 115 -6.13 13.43 6.82
N ALA A 116 -5.58 14.65 6.84
CA ALA A 116 -6.34 15.85 6.55
C ALA A 116 -6.85 15.87 5.10
N LEU A 117 -6.03 15.44 4.14
CA LEU A 117 -6.43 15.34 2.73
C LEU A 117 -7.45 14.22 2.46
N GLU A 118 -7.45 13.16 3.26
CA GLU A 118 -8.36 12.02 3.10
C GLU A 118 -9.71 12.22 3.82
N LYS A 119 -9.73 12.98 4.91
CA LYS A 119 -10.89 13.07 5.81
C LYS A 119 -11.58 14.43 5.80
N GLY A 120 -10.83 15.49 5.47
CA GLY A 120 -11.35 16.85 5.40
C GLY A 120 -11.60 17.30 3.96
N SER A 121 -12.19 18.49 3.83
CA SER A 121 -12.29 19.23 2.58
C SER A 121 -11.41 20.47 2.66
N GLY A 122 -10.76 20.86 1.56
CA GLY A 122 -9.94 22.07 1.52
C GLY A 122 -10.72 23.32 1.93
N ASP A 123 -12.05 23.34 1.69
CA ASP A 123 -12.96 24.44 2.03
C ASP A 123 -13.46 24.40 3.48
N ASP A 124 -13.07 23.42 4.30
CA ASP A 124 -13.45 23.34 5.70
C ASP A 124 -12.90 24.52 6.49
N TYR A 125 -13.71 25.07 7.40
CA TYR A 125 -13.27 26.09 8.33
C TYR A 125 -12.71 25.44 9.60
N VAL A 126 -11.41 25.54 9.79
CA VAL A 126 -10.72 25.08 10.99
C VAL A 126 -10.74 26.17 12.03
N MET A 127 -11.37 25.92 13.18
CA MET A 127 -11.36 26.83 14.33
C MET A 127 -10.15 26.52 15.20
N VAL A 128 -9.43 27.56 15.59
CA VAL A 128 -8.26 27.49 16.46
C VAL A 128 -8.69 27.39 17.91
N SER A 129 -8.31 26.33 18.60
CA SER A 129 -8.52 26.14 20.04
C SER A 129 -7.43 26.85 20.86
N GLU A 130 -7.65 26.99 22.17
CA GLU A 130 -6.62 27.40 23.12
C GLU A 130 -5.40 26.48 23.11
N ASN A 131 -5.63 25.16 23.02
CA ASN A 131 -4.56 24.17 22.93
C ASN A 131 -3.71 24.37 21.67
N ALA A 132 -4.33 24.54 20.50
CA ALA A 132 -3.60 24.82 19.26
C ALA A 132 -2.79 26.12 19.35
N ALA A 133 -3.41 27.21 19.85
CA ALA A 133 -2.76 28.53 19.99
C ALA A 133 -1.58 28.51 20.96
N SER A 134 -1.61 27.65 22.00
CA SER A 134 -0.56 27.54 23.03
C SER A 134 0.64 26.69 22.59
N GLN A 135 0.63 26.07 21.40
CA GLN A 135 1.73 25.20 20.98
C GLN A 135 3.09 25.93 20.95
N PRO A 136 4.19 25.20 21.27
CA PRO A 136 5.53 25.79 21.25
C PRO A 136 6.04 25.99 19.80
N GLU A 137 7.12 26.74 19.68
CA GLU A 137 7.83 26.96 18.40
C GLU A 137 8.27 25.60 17.75
N VAL A 138 8.23 25.52 16.42
CA VAL A 138 7.95 26.53 15.38
C VAL A 138 6.43 26.68 15.20
N LYS A 139 5.90 27.89 15.16
CA LYS A 139 4.44 28.12 15.06
C LYS A 139 4.10 29.32 14.17
N LEU A 140 2.86 29.32 13.63
CA LEU A 140 2.29 30.41 12.86
C LEU A 140 1.81 31.57 13.76
N ASN A 141 1.74 31.32 15.07
CA ASN A 141 1.13 32.20 16.06
C ASN A 141 -0.37 32.39 15.88
N LEU A 142 -1.08 31.27 15.61
CA LEU A 142 -2.53 31.23 15.60
C LEU A 142 -3.09 31.71 16.94
N LYS A 143 -4.26 32.37 16.92
CA LYS A 143 -4.95 32.83 18.14
C LYS A 143 -6.23 32.05 18.31
N GLU A 144 -6.59 31.77 19.56
CA GLU A 144 -7.86 31.13 19.90
C GLU A 144 -9.04 31.87 19.27
N GLY A 145 -9.99 31.10 18.73
CA GLY A 145 -11.19 31.60 18.07
C GLY A 145 -10.99 32.09 16.62
N GLU A 146 -9.75 32.16 16.13
CA GLU A 146 -9.51 32.44 14.70
C GLU A 146 -9.95 31.25 13.85
N GLN A 147 -10.30 31.50 12.61
CA GLN A 147 -10.69 30.49 11.64
C GLN A 147 -9.88 30.62 10.35
N TYR A 148 -9.54 29.48 9.77
CA TYR A 148 -8.75 29.36 8.55
C TYR A 148 -9.33 28.28 7.66
N TYR A 149 -9.10 28.33 6.36
CA TYR A 149 -9.36 27.21 5.49
C TYR A 149 -8.36 26.05 5.78
N LEU A 150 -8.84 24.82 5.75
CA LEU A 150 -8.00 23.64 5.96
C LEU A 150 -6.85 23.62 4.95
N GLU A 151 -7.11 23.95 3.68
CA GLU A 151 -6.09 24.00 2.63
C GLU A 151 -4.95 24.96 2.99
N ASP A 152 -5.27 26.18 3.47
CA ASP A 152 -4.27 27.17 3.89
C ASP A 152 -3.39 26.66 5.02
N LEU A 153 -3.99 25.98 5.99
CA LEU A 153 -3.26 25.36 7.08
C LEU A 153 -2.36 24.20 6.62
N LEU A 154 -2.76 23.45 5.58
CA LEU A 154 -1.91 22.38 5.01
C LEU A 154 -0.62 22.94 4.37
N TYR A 155 -0.70 24.10 3.70
CA TYR A 155 0.52 24.78 3.22
C TYR A 155 1.40 25.23 4.39
N SER A 156 0.81 25.83 5.41
CA SER A 156 1.53 26.22 6.63
C SER A 156 2.22 25.04 7.32
N LEU A 157 1.50 23.90 7.42
CA LEU A 157 1.97 22.65 8.01
C LEU A 157 3.19 22.10 7.26
N MET A 158 3.11 22.00 5.94
CA MET A 158 4.12 21.32 5.15
C MET A 158 5.31 22.21 4.80
N LEU A 159 5.08 23.48 4.46
CA LEU A 159 6.15 24.38 4.01
C LEU A 159 6.99 24.89 5.20
N LYS A 160 6.35 25.24 6.32
CA LYS A 160 7.04 25.83 7.51
C LYS A 160 7.03 24.96 8.74
N SER A 161 6.25 23.87 8.73
CA SER A 161 6.24 22.92 9.84
C SER A 161 5.64 23.48 11.15
N HIS A 162 4.68 24.40 11.08
CA HIS A 162 4.09 25.02 12.24
C HIS A 162 3.37 24.01 13.15
N ASN A 163 3.62 24.07 14.45
CA ASN A 163 3.10 23.13 15.45
C ASN A 163 1.65 23.42 15.83
N ASP A 164 1.30 24.69 15.99
CA ASP A 164 -0.06 25.17 16.24
C ASP A 164 -1.01 24.76 15.11
N THR A 165 -0.58 24.91 13.88
CA THR A 165 -1.30 24.47 12.68
C THR A 165 -1.57 22.95 12.69
N ALA A 166 -0.57 22.16 13.09
CA ALA A 166 -0.74 20.70 13.15
C ALA A 166 -1.80 20.28 14.17
N VAL A 167 -1.84 20.95 15.33
CA VAL A 167 -2.82 20.68 16.39
C VAL A 167 -4.21 21.16 15.97
N ALA A 168 -4.34 22.34 15.38
CA ALA A 168 -5.63 22.83 14.88
C ALA A 168 -6.23 21.87 13.83
N ILE A 169 -5.43 21.38 12.89
CA ILE A 169 -5.84 20.37 11.90
C ILE A 169 -6.28 19.08 12.60
N ALA A 170 -5.49 18.60 13.57
CA ALA A 170 -5.77 17.35 14.26
C ALA A 170 -7.07 17.40 15.07
N GLU A 171 -7.34 18.50 15.75
CA GLU A 171 -8.58 18.70 16.52
C GLU A 171 -9.78 18.81 15.59
N HIS A 172 -9.64 19.49 14.45
CA HIS A 172 -10.71 19.58 13.45
C HIS A 172 -11.07 18.21 12.85
N ILE A 173 -10.08 17.43 12.46
CA ILE A 173 -10.30 16.13 11.78
C ILE A 173 -10.63 15.01 12.77
N GLY A 174 -9.96 14.98 13.92
CA GLY A 174 -10.04 13.90 14.91
C GLY A 174 -10.91 14.18 16.12
N GLY A 175 -11.47 15.39 16.22
CA GLY A 175 -12.22 15.88 17.39
C GLY A 175 -11.34 16.17 18.62
N SER A 176 -10.13 15.62 18.68
CA SER A 176 -9.08 15.89 19.66
C SER A 176 -7.73 15.39 19.16
N VAL A 177 -6.64 15.77 19.83
CA VAL A 177 -5.28 15.28 19.56
C VAL A 177 -5.23 13.76 19.72
N GLU A 178 -5.83 13.21 20.77
CA GLU A 178 -5.88 11.75 21.05
C GLU A 178 -6.72 11.01 20.02
N GLY A 179 -7.86 11.59 19.60
CA GLY A 179 -8.69 11.06 18.53
C GLY A 179 -7.92 10.96 17.22
N PHE A 180 -7.20 12.03 16.89
CA PHE A 180 -6.36 12.08 15.70
C PHE A 180 -5.17 11.11 15.78
N ALA A 181 -4.51 10.98 16.93
CA ALA A 181 -3.42 10.02 17.14
C ALA A 181 -3.88 8.56 16.89
N LYS A 182 -5.10 8.21 17.32
CA LYS A 182 -5.70 6.91 16.99
C LYS A 182 -5.85 6.70 15.47
N MET A 183 -6.28 7.76 14.75
CA MET A 183 -6.39 7.70 13.28
C MET A 183 -5.00 7.57 12.63
N MET A 184 -3.97 8.29 13.11
CA MET A 184 -2.60 8.18 12.63
C MET A 184 -2.05 6.75 12.79
N ASN A 185 -2.24 6.13 13.94
CA ASN A 185 -1.80 4.76 14.21
C ASN A 185 -2.56 3.72 13.39
N ALA A 186 -3.86 3.92 13.18
CA ALA A 186 -4.66 3.05 12.30
C ALA A 186 -4.17 3.15 10.84
N LYS A 187 -3.93 4.36 10.34
CA LYS A 187 -3.40 4.59 8.98
C LYS A 187 -1.98 4.04 8.82
N ALA A 188 -1.11 4.19 9.81
CA ALA A 188 0.23 3.61 9.79
C ALA A 188 0.16 2.08 9.63
N LYS A 189 -0.74 1.42 10.38
CA LYS A 189 -0.96 -0.03 10.25
C LYS A 189 -1.52 -0.40 8.87
N GLU A 190 -2.46 0.37 8.33
CA GLU A 190 -3.03 0.19 6.98
C GLU A 190 -1.94 0.27 5.90
N ILE A 191 -1.01 1.22 6.01
CA ILE A 191 0.14 1.41 5.10
C ILE A 191 1.16 0.25 5.21
N GLY A 192 1.13 -0.54 6.30
CA GLY A 192 2.08 -1.63 6.54
C GLY A 192 3.28 -1.24 7.41
N CYS A 193 3.14 -0.18 8.21
CA CYS A 193 4.11 0.15 9.25
C CYS A 193 4.05 -0.86 10.39
N THR A 194 5.20 -1.32 10.86
CA THR A 194 5.29 -2.40 11.86
C THR A 194 5.83 -1.94 13.21
N ASN A 195 6.54 -0.80 13.23
CA ASN A 195 7.17 -0.28 14.45
C ASN A 195 7.05 1.26 14.53
N THR A 196 5.80 1.73 14.40
CA THR A 196 5.42 3.14 14.43
C THR A 196 4.37 3.36 15.50
N HIS A 197 4.56 4.39 16.35
CA HIS A 197 3.58 4.84 17.32
C HIS A 197 3.51 6.36 17.33
N PHE A 198 2.37 6.90 16.96
CA PHE A 198 2.10 8.35 16.96
C PHE A 198 1.30 8.75 18.19
N VAL A 199 1.74 9.81 18.87
CA VAL A 199 1.07 10.42 20.03
C VAL A 199 0.64 11.86 19.71
N THR A 200 1.46 12.58 18.93
CA THR A 200 1.23 13.98 18.60
C THR A 200 1.14 14.20 17.08
N PRO A 201 0.31 15.14 16.59
CA PRO A 201 0.19 15.44 15.16
C PRO A 201 1.37 16.27 14.61
N ASN A 202 2.12 16.92 15.49
CA ASN A 202 3.24 17.80 15.13
C ASN A 202 4.61 17.12 15.22
N GLY A 203 4.71 15.96 15.90
CA GLY A 203 5.95 15.23 16.09
C GLY A 203 6.82 15.71 17.24
N LEU A 204 6.27 16.46 18.17
CA LEU A 204 6.94 16.74 19.43
C LEU A 204 7.05 15.47 20.26
N ASP A 205 8.17 15.37 20.98
CA ASP A 205 8.46 14.24 21.86
C ASP A 205 7.36 14.09 22.92
N SER A 206 6.74 12.92 22.98
CA SER A 206 5.62 12.60 23.86
C SER A 206 5.48 11.10 24.06
N ALA A 207 4.67 10.70 25.01
CA ALA A 207 4.31 9.30 25.25
C ALA A 207 2.87 9.21 25.75
N ASP A 208 2.24 8.06 25.49
CA ASP A 208 0.95 7.68 26.05
C ASP A 208 1.00 6.24 26.58
N ALA A 209 -0.13 5.66 26.93
CA ALA A 209 -0.20 4.29 27.43
C ALA A 209 0.27 3.23 26.39
N GLY A 210 0.28 3.57 25.10
CA GLY A 210 0.73 2.70 24.02
C GLY A 210 2.24 2.77 23.77
N GLY A 211 2.93 3.80 24.26
CA GLY A 211 4.37 3.96 24.09
C GLY A 211 4.82 5.39 23.80
N ILE A 212 6.07 5.52 23.39
CA ILE A 212 6.66 6.80 22.98
C ILE A 212 6.36 7.12 21.52
N HIS A 213 6.34 8.42 21.19
CA HIS A 213 6.19 8.90 19.82
C HIS A 213 7.43 8.58 19.00
N GLN A 214 7.33 7.62 18.08
CA GLN A 214 8.46 7.14 17.30
C GLN A 214 8.03 6.45 16.00
N THR A 215 8.98 6.26 15.09
CA THR A 215 8.86 5.45 13.87
C THR A 215 10.21 4.83 13.50
N THR A 216 10.24 4.02 12.45
CA THR A 216 11.49 3.55 11.83
C THR A 216 11.75 4.31 10.52
N ALA A 217 12.99 4.30 10.03
CA ALA A 217 13.30 4.89 8.73
C ALA A 217 12.53 4.16 7.60
N ARG A 218 12.35 2.84 7.72
CA ARG A 218 11.55 2.03 6.79
C ARG A 218 10.07 2.42 6.80
N ASP A 219 9.46 2.54 7.98
CA ASP A 219 8.04 2.88 8.10
C ASP A 219 7.76 4.31 7.62
N LEU A 220 8.67 5.25 7.94
CA LEU A 220 8.59 6.63 7.45
C LEU A 220 8.71 6.70 5.93
N ALA A 221 9.56 5.86 5.32
CA ALA A 221 9.65 5.74 3.86
C ALA A 221 8.35 5.21 3.25
N LEU A 222 7.70 4.22 3.86
CA LEU A 222 6.38 3.73 3.42
C LEU A 222 5.30 4.81 3.50
N ILE A 223 5.29 5.59 4.59
CA ILE A 223 4.36 6.71 4.75
C ILE A 223 4.55 7.74 3.63
N MET A 224 5.79 8.07 3.29
CA MET A 224 6.08 8.98 2.18
C MET A 224 5.72 8.38 0.82
N SER A 225 6.03 7.09 0.59
CA SER A 225 5.62 6.37 -0.63
C SER A 225 4.10 6.39 -0.84
N TYR A 226 3.34 6.25 0.25
CA TYR A 226 1.90 6.38 0.23
C TYR A 226 1.46 7.82 -0.07
N ALA A 227 2.06 8.80 0.62
CA ALA A 227 1.71 10.21 0.52
C ALA A 227 1.86 10.77 -0.91
N VAL A 228 2.95 10.42 -1.60
CA VAL A 228 3.23 10.94 -2.94
C VAL A 228 2.34 10.37 -4.05
N LYS A 229 1.50 9.40 -3.75
CA LYS A 229 0.43 8.94 -4.64
C LYS A 229 -0.75 9.93 -4.69
N ASN A 230 -0.86 10.80 -3.69
CA ASN A 230 -1.86 11.85 -3.63
C ASN A 230 -1.38 13.12 -4.32
N LYS A 231 -2.05 13.52 -5.41
CA LYS A 231 -1.68 14.70 -6.21
C LYS A 231 -1.78 16.01 -5.43
N ALA A 232 -2.73 16.13 -4.49
CA ALA A 232 -2.86 17.32 -3.65
C ALA A 232 -1.68 17.42 -2.68
N PHE A 233 -1.24 16.30 -2.10
CA PHE A 233 -0.03 16.27 -1.28
C PHE A 233 1.20 16.74 -2.06
N LEU A 234 1.41 16.24 -3.28
CA LEU A 234 2.52 16.67 -4.12
C LEU A 234 2.43 18.15 -4.45
N HIS A 235 1.25 18.65 -4.81
CA HIS A 235 1.04 20.07 -5.13
C HIS A 235 1.43 20.96 -3.95
N ILE A 236 1.00 20.64 -2.74
CA ILE A 236 1.34 21.38 -1.52
C ILE A 236 2.86 21.35 -1.29
N THR A 237 3.47 20.15 -1.31
CA THR A 237 4.88 19.99 -0.93
C THR A 237 5.88 20.51 -1.98
N GLN A 238 5.47 20.66 -3.23
CA GLN A 238 6.26 21.25 -4.31
C GLN A 238 6.17 22.79 -4.36
N THR A 239 5.12 23.37 -3.76
CA THR A 239 4.93 24.82 -3.73
C THR A 239 6.08 25.49 -2.98
N ARG A 240 6.65 26.55 -3.59
CA ARG A 240 7.77 27.31 -3.01
C ARG A 240 7.30 28.38 -2.04
N ASP A 241 6.33 29.16 -2.44
CA ASP A 241 5.78 30.27 -1.70
C ASP A 241 4.25 30.20 -1.73
N TYR A 242 3.64 30.43 -0.59
CA TYR A 242 2.19 30.46 -0.48
C TYR A 242 1.76 31.57 0.49
N SER A 243 0.75 32.34 0.10
CA SER A 243 0.19 33.43 0.91
C SER A 243 -1.29 33.21 1.14
N PHE A 244 -1.73 33.39 2.37
CA PHE A 244 -3.10 33.18 2.81
C PHE A 244 -3.47 34.14 3.96
N SER A 245 -4.73 34.12 4.36
CA SER A 245 -5.21 34.93 5.48
C SER A 245 -6.17 34.10 6.36
N ASP A 246 -6.45 34.63 7.56
CA ASP A 246 -7.63 34.21 8.30
C ASP A 246 -8.88 34.49 7.48
N ILE A 247 -10.02 33.83 7.79
CA ILE A 247 -11.27 33.99 7.02
C ILE A 247 -11.81 35.42 7.00
N THR A 248 -11.41 36.26 7.98
CA THR A 248 -11.81 37.67 8.05
C THR A 248 -10.92 38.59 7.23
N GLY A 249 -9.77 38.11 6.71
CA GLY A 249 -8.79 38.87 5.97
C GLY A 249 -7.95 39.84 6.83
N LYS A 250 -8.09 39.81 8.15
CA LYS A 250 -7.40 40.71 9.08
C LYS A 250 -5.94 40.33 9.30
N ARG A 251 -5.63 39.04 9.25
CA ARG A 251 -4.28 38.53 9.41
C ARG A 251 -3.84 37.87 8.11
N GLN A 252 -2.71 38.30 7.60
CA GLN A 252 -2.13 37.78 6.36
C GLN A 252 -0.80 37.09 6.68
N PHE A 253 -0.54 36.00 5.98
CA PHE A 253 0.65 35.18 6.15
C PHE A 253 1.28 34.88 4.80
N SER A 254 2.61 34.74 4.81
CA SER A 254 3.36 34.20 3.69
C SER A 254 4.33 33.15 4.21
N VAL A 255 4.31 31.98 3.61
CA VAL A 255 5.14 30.85 4.00
C VAL A 255 6.01 30.41 2.81
N HIS A 256 7.31 30.25 3.07
CA HIS A 256 8.29 29.76 2.10
C HIS A 256 8.70 28.34 2.45
N ASN A 257 8.83 27.48 1.45
CA ASN A 257 9.15 26.05 1.65
C ASN A 257 10.55 25.86 2.25
N ALA A 258 10.62 25.25 3.43
CA ALA A 258 11.88 24.98 4.12
C ALA A 258 12.65 23.75 3.56
N ASN A 259 12.10 23.04 2.58
CA ASN A 259 12.74 21.90 1.95
C ASN A 259 13.73 22.33 0.87
N ALA A 260 14.94 22.70 1.29
CA ALA A 260 15.99 23.14 0.38
C ALA A 260 16.42 22.06 -0.65
N PHE A 261 16.11 20.78 -0.40
CA PHE A 261 16.46 19.70 -1.33
C PHE A 261 15.76 19.82 -2.68
N LEU A 262 14.60 20.47 -2.72
CA LEU A 262 13.87 20.79 -3.95
C LEU A 262 14.67 21.73 -4.88
N ASP A 263 15.62 22.51 -4.34
CA ASP A 263 16.47 23.42 -5.11
C ASP A 263 17.85 22.82 -5.38
N MET A 264 18.19 21.72 -4.70
CA MET A 264 19.50 21.06 -4.82
C MET A 264 19.55 20.05 -5.96
N THR A 265 18.40 19.47 -6.34
CA THR A 265 18.31 18.52 -7.46
C THR A 265 16.93 18.61 -8.12
N PRO A 266 16.86 18.54 -9.46
CA PRO A 266 15.59 18.50 -10.17
C PRO A 266 14.80 17.21 -9.93
N ASP A 267 15.46 16.15 -9.45
CA ASP A 267 14.83 14.88 -9.16
C ASP A 267 13.94 14.93 -7.90
N ALA A 268 14.13 15.91 -7.00
CA ALA A 268 13.33 16.02 -5.78
C ALA A 268 11.90 16.47 -6.08
N ILE A 269 10.92 15.66 -5.71
CA ILE A 269 9.49 15.93 -5.95
C ILE A 269 8.69 16.21 -4.66
N SER A 270 9.24 15.87 -3.49
CA SER A 270 8.60 16.12 -2.20
C SER A 270 9.60 15.94 -1.06
N GLY A 271 9.27 16.44 0.13
CA GLY A 271 10.06 16.14 1.33
C GLY A 271 9.55 16.88 2.58
N LYS A 272 9.96 16.36 3.73
CA LYS A 272 9.66 16.96 5.03
C LYS A 272 10.84 16.83 5.99
N THR A 273 11.25 17.95 6.57
CA THR A 273 12.29 18.01 7.59
C THR A 273 11.68 17.90 8.99
N GLY A 274 12.48 17.42 9.96
CA GLY A 274 12.15 17.40 11.37
C GLY A 274 13.37 17.67 12.23
N PHE A 275 13.14 18.21 13.43
CA PHE A 275 14.16 18.35 14.47
C PHE A 275 13.50 18.44 15.82
N THR A 276 13.95 17.63 16.78
CA THR A 276 13.85 17.85 18.24
C THR A 276 15.20 17.55 18.88
N GLY A 277 15.38 17.92 20.14
CA GLY A 277 16.61 17.59 20.86
C GLY A 277 16.89 16.08 20.89
N ASN A 278 15.86 15.26 21.08
CA ASN A 278 15.96 13.81 21.13
C ASN A 278 16.13 13.18 19.74
N ALA A 279 15.38 13.66 18.74
CA ALA A 279 15.39 13.07 17.40
C ALA A 279 16.66 13.40 16.59
N GLY A 280 17.31 14.54 16.88
CA GLY A 280 18.26 15.11 15.94
C GLY A 280 17.58 15.59 14.66
N TYR A 281 18.36 15.83 13.62
CA TYR A 281 17.80 16.16 12.30
C TYR A 281 17.25 14.91 11.63
N CYS A 282 15.97 14.97 11.25
CA CYS A 282 15.26 13.96 10.49
C CYS A 282 14.84 14.51 9.12
N TYR A 283 14.78 13.65 8.14
CA TYR A 283 14.35 14.02 6.79
C TYR A 283 13.72 12.85 6.09
N VAL A 284 12.63 13.11 5.36
CA VAL A 284 12.07 12.16 4.40
C VAL A 284 11.82 12.89 3.10
N ALA A 285 12.22 12.27 1.99
CA ALA A 285 12.06 12.81 0.65
C ALA A 285 11.53 11.78 -0.33
N ALA A 286 10.88 12.27 -1.36
CA ALA A 286 10.60 11.53 -2.58
C ALA A 286 11.32 12.19 -3.74
N CYS A 287 11.95 11.38 -4.58
CA CYS A 287 12.65 11.79 -5.78
C CYS A 287 12.15 10.95 -6.96
N GLU A 288 12.16 11.54 -8.16
CA GLU A 288 11.80 10.85 -9.40
C GLU A 288 12.85 11.16 -10.48
N ASN A 289 13.41 10.10 -11.05
CA ASN A 289 14.41 10.21 -12.12
C ASN A 289 14.14 9.13 -13.16
N GLU A 290 13.88 9.52 -14.41
CA GLU A 290 13.60 8.58 -15.51
C GLU A 290 12.52 7.54 -15.16
N GLU A 291 11.38 7.99 -14.62
CA GLU A 291 10.26 7.17 -14.14
C GLU A 291 10.60 6.25 -12.95
N ARG A 292 11.82 6.32 -12.40
CA ARG A 292 12.21 5.61 -11.17
C ARG A 292 11.91 6.50 -9.96
N LYS A 293 11.10 6.02 -9.05
CA LYS A 293 10.74 6.75 -7.84
C LYS A 293 11.53 6.24 -6.65
N PHE A 294 12.29 7.12 -6.02
CA PHE A 294 13.09 6.82 -4.84
C PHE A 294 12.53 7.55 -3.62
N ILE A 295 12.35 6.81 -2.53
CA ILE A 295 12.01 7.39 -1.23
C ILE A 295 13.24 7.29 -0.33
N ILE A 296 13.63 8.41 0.26
CA ILE A 296 14.77 8.53 1.16
C ILE A 296 14.26 8.89 2.54
N SER A 297 14.64 8.15 3.55
CA SER A 297 14.28 8.40 4.93
C SER A 297 15.51 8.39 5.82
N LEU A 298 15.70 9.46 6.61
CA LEU A 298 16.85 9.68 7.47
C LEU A 298 16.37 10.07 8.89
N LEU A 299 16.79 9.33 9.90
CA LEU A 299 16.52 9.61 11.31
C LEU A 299 17.84 9.82 12.07
N GLY A 300 17.89 10.82 12.95
CA GLY A 300 19.08 11.14 13.74
C GLY A 300 20.28 11.54 12.88
N CYS A 301 20.06 12.39 11.87
CA CYS A 301 21.10 12.82 10.93
C CYS A 301 21.86 14.06 11.43
N GLY A 302 22.47 13.95 12.61
CA GLY A 302 23.21 15.02 13.27
C GLY A 302 22.33 15.89 14.20
N TRP A 303 23.02 16.70 14.99
CA TRP A 303 22.45 17.65 15.98
C TRP A 303 22.91 19.07 15.67
N PRO A 304 22.63 20.09 16.52
CA PRO A 304 22.99 21.47 16.25
C PRO A 304 24.44 21.64 15.76
N ASN A 305 24.63 22.54 14.81
CA ASN A 305 25.80 22.78 13.96
C ASN A 305 25.95 21.82 12.74
N ASN A 306 25.18 20.72 12.66
CA ASN A 306 25.26 19.74 11.59
C ASN A 306 23.98 19.65 10.73
N LYS A 307 23.19 20.73 10.64
CA LYS A 307 21.90 20.78 9.93
C LYS A 307 21.95 20.40 8.43
N THR A 308 23.15 20.45 7.83
CA THR A 308 23.35 20.11 6.40
C THR A 308 23.59 18.63 6.14
N TYR A 309 23.87 17.83 7.17
CA TYR A 309 24.17 16.40 7.02
C TYR A 309 23.04 15.64 6.32
N LYS A 310 21.79 15.95 6.65
CA LYS A 310 20.63 15.32 5.99
C LYS A 310 20.59 15.53 4.47
N TRP A 311 21.06 16.68 3.99
CA TRP A 311 21.13 16.97 2.55
C TRP A 311 22.24 16.15 1.87
N LYS A 312 23.39 16.03 2.56
CA LYS A 312 24.51 15.22 2.07
C LYS A 312 24.15 13.75 1.99
N ASP A 313 23.52 13.22 3.03
CA ASP A 313 23.09 11.82 3.06
C ASP A 313 21.98 11.55 2.06
N ALA A 314 21.00 12.46 1.94
CA ALA A 314 19.94 12.33 0.95
C ALA A 314 20.50 12.30 -0.49
N MET A 315 21.45 13.16 -0.80
CA MET A 315 22.10 13.17 -2.13
C MET A 315 22.89 11.88 -2.38
N LYS A 316 23.66 11.39 -1.40
CA LYS A 316 24.38 10.12 -1.53
C LYS A 316 23.46 8.93 -1.82
N LEU A 317 22.33 8.86 -1.09
CA LEU A 317 21.34 7.80 -1.31
C LEU A 317 20.67 7.92 -2.68
N LEU A 318 20.35 9.13 -3.12
CA LEU A 318 19.76 9.36 -4.43
C LEU A 318 20.72 8.92 -5.55
N GLU A 319 21.97 9.39 -5.52
CA GLU A 319 22.98 9.03 -6.52
C GLU A 319 23.29 7.53 -6.51
N TYR A 320 23.34 6.90 -5.32
CA TYR A 320 23.46 5.44 -5.21
C TYR A 320 22.28 4.72 -5.87
N GLY A 321 21.06 5.19 -5.63
CA GLY A 321 19.85 4.63 -6.25
C GLY A 321 19.89 4.73 -7.78
N LYS A 322 20.21 5.91 -8.29
CA LYS A 322 20.29 6.19 -9.73
C LYS A 322 21.35 5.34 -10.44
N ALA A 323 22.49 5.16 -9.79
CA ALA A 323 23.64 4.43 -10.37
C ALA A 323 23.47 2.91 -10.36
N ASN A 324 22.70 2.36 -9.42
CA ASN A 324 22.71 0.91 -9.16
C ASN A 324 21.37 0.22 -9.45
N PHE A 325 20.29 0.94 -9.64
CA PHE A 325 18.96 0.33 -9.81
C PHE A 325 18.33 0.77 -11.14
N HIS A 326 17.74 -0.18 -11.83
CA HIS A 326 16.99 0.04 -13.06
C HIS A 326 15.56 -0.51 -12.89
N LYS A 327 14.64 -0.01 -13.69
CA LYS A 327 13.20 -0.38 -13.62
C LYS A 327 12.93 -1.55 -14.55
N GLU A 328 12.36 -2.61 -14.00
CA GLU A 328 12.04 -3.84 -14.73
C GLU A 328 10.58 -4.26 -14.51
N THR A 329 9.93 -4.76 -15.54
CA THR A 329 8.66 -5.45 -15.44
C THR A 329 8.91 -6.87 -14.98
N TYR A 330 8.31 -7.27 -13.85
CA TYR A 330 8.61 -8.59 -13.30
C TYR A 330 7.64 -9.70 -13.76
N TRP A 331 6.60 -9.37 -14.51
CA TRP A 331 5.70 -10.38 -15.05
C TRP A 331 6.41 -11.24 -16.09
N GLN A 332 6.33 -12.54 -15.87
CA GLN A 332 6.74 -13.57 -16.82
C GLN A 332 5.56 -14.51 -17.02
N GLU A 333 5.12 -14.76 -18.25
CA GLU A 333 4.00 -15.67 -18.51
C GLU A 333 4.50 -17.10 -18.26
N PRO A 334 4.04 -17.79 -17.21
CA PRO A 334 4.47 -19.16 -16.97
C PRO A 334 3.79 -20.14 -17.91
N GLU A 335 4.52 -21.15 -18.36
CA GLU A 335 3.94 -22.28 -19.07
C GLU A 335 3.14 -23.15 -18.10
N ILE A 336 1.81 -23.18 -18.26
CA ILE A 336 0.91 -24.00 -17.45
C ILE A 336 0.64 -25.30 -18.21
N PRO A 337 1.07 -26.46 -17.68
CA PRO A 337 0.78 -27.73 -18.31
C PRO A 337 -0.71 -28.06 -18.24
N ALA A 338 -1.22 -28.74 -19.23
CA ALA A 338 -2.56 -29.31 -19.18
C ALA A 338 -2.65 -30.37 -18.08
N ILE A 339 -3.71 -30.32 -17.26
CA ILE A 339 -3.88 -31.17 -16.09
C ILE A 339 -4.89 -32.27 -16.41
N PRO A 340 -4.55 -33.55 -16.26
CA PRO A 340 -5.50 -34.65 -16.45
C PRO A 340 -6.55 -34.65 -15.32
N VAL A 341 -7.81 -34.88 -15.73
CA VAL A 341 -8.97 -35.01 -14.85
C VAL A 341 -9.51 -36.41 -14.90
N LYS A 342 -9.39 -37.14 -13.81
CA LYS A 342 -9.92 -38.50 -13.66
C LYS A 342 -11.44 -38.49 -13.52
N ASP A 343 -12.09 -39.53 -14.04
CA ASP A 343 -13.54 -39.78 -13.96
C ASP A 343 -14.39 -38.63 -14.51
N GLY A 344 -13.86 -37.88 -15.48
CA GLY A 344 -14.48 -36.68 -16.02
C GLY A 344 -14.85 -36.77 -17.49
N THR A 345 -15.83 -35.95 -17.88
CA THR A 345 -16.16 -35.67 -19.29
C THR A 345 -16.45 -34.19 -19.48
N ASP A 346 -16.15 -33.66 -20.68
CA ASP A 346 -16.40 -32.25 -21.00
C ASP A 346 -17.90 -32.06 -21.30
N GLU A 347 -18.55 -31.08 -20.64
CA GLU A 347 -19.96 -30.73 -20.93
C GLU A 347 -20.18 -30.27 -22.36
N SER A 348 -19.13 -29.77 -23.04
CA SER A 348 -19.22 -29.32 -24.43
C SER A 348 -19.24 -30.44 -25.46
N SER A 349 -18.91 -31.69 -25.09
CA SER A 349 -18.87 -32.84 -26.00
C SER A 349 -20.24 -33.35 -26.42
N GLY A 350 -21.34 -32.71 -25.98
CA GLY A 350 -22.73 -33.02 -26.40
C GLY A 350 -23.26 -32.22 -27.59
N LYS A 351 -22.47 -31.34 -28.22
CA LYS A 351 -22.87 -30.60 -29.43
C LYS A 351 -21.84 -30.80 -30.55
N GLU A 352 -22.24 -31.63 -31.50
CA GLU A 352 -21.75 -31.76 -32.88
C GLU A 352 -20.25 -32.05 -33.12
N SER A 353 -20.01 -33.32 -33.40
CA SER A 353 -18.97 -33.79 -34.31
C SER A 353 -19.19 -33.21 -35.70
N GLY A 354 -18.44 -32.21 -36.13
CA GLY A 354 -18.49 -31.77 -37.50
C GLY A 354 -17.82 -30.44 -37.80
N LYS A 355 -16.52 -30.32 -37.52
CA LYS A 355 -15.55 -29.53 -38.30
C LYS A 355 -14.16 -29.66 -37.65
N GLU A 356 -13.25 -30.27 -38.35
CA GLU A 356 -11.84 -30.29 -37.99
C GLU A 356 -11.28 -28.87 -37.96
N ASN A 357 -10.93 -28.39 -36.76
CA ASN A 357 -10.06 -27.22 -36.61
C ASN A 357 -8.62 -27.71 -36.35
N LYS A 358 -7.77 -27.49 -37.33
CA LYS A 358 -6.36 -27.91 -37.39
C LYS A 358 -5.40 -27.13 -36.51
N GLU A 359 -5.87 -26.40 -35.49
CA GLU A 359 -5.02 -25.52 -34.66
C GLU A 359 -5.27 -25.65 -33.15
N ASN A 360 -5.26 -26.89 -32.63
CA ASN A 360 -5.24 -27.06 -31.18
C ASN A 360 -4.40 -28.28 -30.79
N PRO A 361 -3.17 -28.11 -30.24
CA PRO A 361 -2.26 -29.24 -29.95
C PRO A 361 -2.65 -30.03 -28.67
N GLY A 362 -3.92 -29.99 -28.23
CA GLY A 362 -4.43 -30.71 -27.07
C GLY A 362 -5.17 -32.01 -27.32
N LYS A 363 -5.22 -32.48 -28.57
CA LYS A 363 -5.90 -33.74 -28.91
C LYS A 363 -4.90 -34.83 -29.30
N ILE A 364 -4.37 -35.53 -28.31
CA ILE A 364 -3.68 -36.79 -28.55
C ILE A 364 -4.75 -37.89 -28.56
N LEU A 365 -5.10 -38.38 -29.75
CA LEU A 365 -5.84 -39.61 -29.93
C LEU A 365 -4.91 -40.78 -29.61
N THR A 366 -5.05 -41.39 -28.45
CA THR A 366 -4.45 -42.70 -28.19
C THR A 366 -5.39 -43.77 -28.63
N GLU A 367 -5.04 -44.44 -29.74
CA GLU A 367 -5.61 -45.71 -30.15
C GLU A 367 -5.18 -46.80 -29.14
N THR A 368 -5.91 -46.96 -28.04
CA THR A 368 -5.91 -48.19 -27.26
C THR A 368 -7.33 -48.43 -26.74
N GLY A 369 -7.91 -49.47 -27.19
CA GLY A 369 -9.30 -49.95 -27.16
C GLY A 369 -9.94 -50.17 -25.78
N THR A 370 -9.99 -49.15 -24.94
CA THR A 370 -10.87 -49.06 -23.77
C THR A 370 -11.35 -47.60 -23.60
N GLY A 371 -12.30 -47.27 -24.27
CA GLY A 371 -13.29 -46.24 -24.51
C GLY A 371 -13.39 -44.95 -23.70
N PHE A 372 -12.43 -44.42 -22.99
CA PHE A 372 -12.52 -43.08 -22.43
C PHE A 372 -11.22 -42.29 -22.64
N ALA A 373 -11.31 -41.24 -23.47
CA ALA A 373 -10.21 -40.30 -23.63
C ALA A 373 -9.96 -39.57 -22.32
N ASP A 374 -8.69 -39.44 -21.91
CA ASP A 374 -8.31 -38.60 -20.80
C ASP A 374 -8.75 -37.15 -21.06
N VAL A 375 -9.51 -36.58 -20.15
CA VAL A 375 -9.95 -35.18 -20.24
C VAL A 375 -8.91 -34.30 -19.54
N TYR A 376 -8.46 -33.28 -20.22
CA TYR A 376 -7.49 -32.33 -19.73
C TYR A 376 -8.14 -30.96 -19.51
N ILE A 377 -7.66 -30.21 -18.54
CA ILE A 377 -8.06 -28.85 -18.23
C ILE A 377 -6.86 -27.92 -18.33
N ASN A 378 -7.07 -26.72 -18.84
CA ASN A 378 -6.04 -25.70 -18.85
C ASN A 378 -6.21 -24.77 -17.66
N GLY A 379 -5.08 -24.33 -17.12
CA GLY A 379 -5.07 -23.33 -16.07
C GLY A 379 -5.13 -21.91 -16.62
N GLN A 380 -5.88 -21.04 -15.97
CA GLN A 380 -5.90 -19.60 -16.22
C GLN A 380 -5.42 -18.85 -14.99
N ILE A 381 -4.43 -17.96 -15.18
CA ILE A 381 -3.92 -17.12 -14.10
C ILE A 381 -4.92 -15.99 -13.85
N GLN A 382 -5.29 -15.81 -12.59
CA GLN A 382 -6.18 -14.73 -12.15
C GLN A 382 -5.35 -13.48 -11.87
N ALA A 383 -4.86 -12.83 -12.93
CA ALA A 383 -4.13 -11.58 -12.89
C ALA A 383 -4.80 -10.58 -13.84
N SER A 384 -4.89 -9.32 -13.42
CA SER A 384 -5.37 -8.23 -14.26
C SER A 384 -4.28 -7.72 -15.21
N ASP A 385 -4.65 -6.96 -16.22
CA ASP A 385 -3.68 -6.30 -17.10
C ASP A 385 -2.78 -5.32 -16.37
N SER A 386 -3.26 -4.73 -15.26
CA SER A 386 -2.44 -3.88 -14.39
C SER A 386 -1.41 -4.68 -13.60
N ASP A 387 -1.75 -5.91 -13.17
CA ASP A 387 -0.79 -6.80 -12.51
C ASP A 387 0.36 -7.18 -13.44
N LYS A 388 0.05 -7.46 -14.69
CA LYS A 388 1.06 -7.82 -15.71
C LYS A 388 2.01 -6.68 -16.08
N LYS A 389 1.65 -5.43 -15.73
CA LYS A 389 2.45 -4.22 -15.98
C LYS A 389 3.20 -3.72 -14.75
N LYS A 390 3.06 -4.40 -13.62
CA LYS A 390 3.79 -4.02 -12.41
C LYS A 390 5.29 -4.05 -12.63
N GLN A 391 5.98 -3.04 -12.10
CA GLN A 391 7.41 -2.85 -12.23
C GLN A 391 8.06 -2.76 -10.85
N ILE A 392 9.35 -3.05 -10.80
CA ILE A 392 10.16 -2.99 -9.59
C ILE A 392 11.57 -2.50 -9.95
N LEU A 393 12.24 -1.85 -9.02
CA LEU A 393 13.63 -1.49 -9.17
C LEU A 393 14.52 -2.68 -8.83
N LEU A 394 15.36 -3.10 -9.76
CA LEU A 394 16.33 -4.17 -9.61
C LEU A 394 17.75 -3.64 -9.67
N LYS A 395 18.64 -4.24 -8.89
CA LYS A 395 20.08 -4.05 -9.00
C LYS A 395 20.65 -4.99 -10.07
N GLU A 396 21.78 -4.61 -10.67
CA GLU A 396 22.48 -5.49 -11.63
C GLU A 396 22.77 -6.86 -11.01
N GLY A 397 22.43 -7.93 -11.74
CA GLY A 397 22.58 -9.32 -11.30
C GLY A 397 21.40 -9.87 -10.49
N GLU A 398 20.48 -9.06 -10.02
CA GLU A 398 19.24 -9.55 -9.40
C GLU A 398 18.30 -10.14 -10.47
N LYS A 399 17.64 -11.25 -10.13
CA LYS A 399 16.73 -11.93 -11.05
C LYS A 399 15.41 -12.26 -10.35
N ILE A 400 14.32 -11.96 -11.03
CA ILE A 400 13.00 -12.39 -10.62
C ILE A 400 12.80 -13.85 -11.00
N THR A 401 12.26 -14.62 -10.08
CA THR A 401 11.89 -16.02 -10.30
C THR A 401 10.38 -16.18 -10.28
N CYS A 402 9.88 -16.99 -11.21
CA CYS A 402 8.47 -17.35 -11.31
C CYS A 402 8.32 -18.82 -10.89
N HIS A 403 7.58 -19.07 -9.83
CA HIS A 403 7.32 -20.41 -9.32
C HIS A 403 5.86 -20.80 -9.54
N LEU A 404 5.63 -21.81 -10.37
CA LEU A 404 4.32 -22.41 -10.58
C LEU A 404 4.17 -23.63 -9.67
N ARG A 405 3.16 -23.58 -8.78
CA ARG A 405 2.69 -24.74 -8.02
C ARG A 405 1.30 -25.07 -8.52
N ILE A 406 1.13 -26.25 -9.14
CA ILE A 406 -0.12 -26.70 -9.74
C ILE A 406 -0.42 -28.14 -9.33
N GLU A 407 -1.69 -28.51 -9.24
CA GLU A 407 -2.12 -29.87 -8.99
C GLU A 407 -1.75 -30.78 -10.17
N LYS A 408 -1.14 -31.91 -9.89
CA LYS A 408 -0.69 -32.85 -10.95
C LYS A 408 -1.85 -33.63 -11.60
N ASN A 409 -2.91 -33.88 -10.84
CA ASN A 409 -4.10 -34.60 -11.27
C ASN A 409 -5.32 -34.02 -10.55
N LEU A 410 -6.43 -33.94 -11.23
CA LEU A 410 -7.73 -33.58 -10.66
C LEU A 410 -8.67 -34.77 -10.76
N THR A 411 -9.74 -34.76 -9.96
CA THR A 411 -10.85 -35.73 -10.03
C THR A 411 -12.14 -34.97 -10.27
N ALA A 412 -12.94 -35.43 -11.23
CA ALA A 412 -14.22 -34.81 -11.52
C ALA A 412 -15.23 -34.94 -10.35
N PRO A 413 -16.13 -33.98 -10.14
CA PRO A 413 -16.35 -32.82 -11.01
C PRO A 413 -15.35 -31.68 -10.74
N VAL A 414 -14.95 -30.95 -11.77
CA VAL A 414 -14.16 -29.70 -11.70
C VAL A 414 -15.02 -28.55 -12.21
N LYS A 415 -15.07 -27.45 -11.49
CA LYS A 415 -15.84 -26.26 -11.88
C LYS A 415 -14.93 -25.23 -12.53
N LYS A 416 -15.42 -24.55 -13.57
CA LYS A 416 -14.76 -23.36 -14.10
C LYS A 416 -14.51 -22.34 -12.98
N GLY A 417 -13.30 -21.79 -12.91
CA GLY A 417 -12.87 -20.88 -11.83
C GLY A 417 -12.42 -21.59 -10.54
N GLN A 418 -12.50 -22.91 -10.44
CA GLN A 418 -11.96 -23.67 -9.30
C GLN A 418 -10.45 -23.47 -9.23
N LYS A 419 -9.93 -23.15 -8.04
CA LYS A 419 -8.50 -23.02 -7.79
C LYS A 419 -7.82 -24.39 -7.99
N ILE A 420 -6.82 -24.43 -8.84
CA ILE A 420 -6.05 -25.62 -9.20
C ILE A 420 -4.54 -25.42 -9.04
N GLY A 421 -4.12 -24.21 -8.68
CA GLY A 421 -2.72 -23.89 -8.44
C GLY A 421 -2.48 -22.45 -8.08
N GLN A 422 -1.21 -22.09 -8.05
CA GLN A 422 -0.73 -20.75 -7.70
C GLN A 422 0.58 -20.45 -8.44
N VAL A 423 0.72 -19.21 -8.90
CA VAL A 423 1.96 -18.63 -9.43
C VAL A 423 2.49 -17.65 -8.43
N THR A 424 3.77 -17.75 -8.09
CA THR A 424 4.46 -16.85 -7.16
C THR A 424 5.64 -16.20 -7.88
N PHE A 425 5.68 -14.88 -7.88
CA PHE A 425 6.84 -14.10 -8.32
C PHE A 425 7.67 -13.72 -7.10
N SER A 426 8.98 -13.95 -7.14
CA SER A 426 9.88 -13.62 -6.04
C SER A 426 11.22 -13.09 -6.53
N LEU A 427 11.84 -12.28 -5.67
CA LEU A 427 13.19 -11.76 -5.81
C LEU A 427 14.02 -12.27 -4.63
N GLY A 428 14.82 -13.31 -4.86
CA GLY A 428 15.40 -14.08 -3.76
C GLY A 428 14.30 -14.61 -2.83
N GLU A 429 14.38 -14.29 -1.54
CA GLU A 429 13.36 -14.68 -0.55
C GLU A 429 12.14 -13.74 -0.50
N LEU A 430 12.23 -12.56 -1.12
CA LEU A 430 11.15 -11.59 -1.14
C LEU A 430 10.06 -12.04 -2.12
N VAL A 431 8.88 -12.37 -1.60
CA VAL A 431 7.68 -12.62 -2.42
C VAL A 431 7.14 -11.28 -2.89
N LEU A 432 7.07 -11.10 -4.23
CA LEU A 432 6.55 -9.89 -4.85
C LEU A 432 5.03 -9.96 -5.00
N ASP A 433 4.53 -11.06 -5.60
CA ASP A 433 3.10 -11.29 -5.82
C ASP A 433 2.78 -12.78 -5.89
N ASN A 434 1.49 -13.07 -5.63
CA ASN A 434 0.91 -14.41 -5.75
C ASN A 434 -0.41 -14.33 -6.52
N TYR A 435 -0.57 -15.19 -7.53
CA TYR A 435 -1.79 -15.29 -8.33
C TYR A 435 -2.32 -16.72 -8.32
N PHE A 436 -3.64 -16.86 -8.24
CA PHE A 436 -4.26 -18.18 -8.36
C PHE A 436 -4.33 -18.62 -9.81
N VAL A 437 -4.11 -19.90 -10.01
CA VAL A 437 -4.42 -20.59 -11.27
C VAL A 437 -5.75 -21.28 -11.09
N THR A 438 -6.69 -21.03 -12.00
CA THR A 438 -8.05 -21.59 -11.96
C THR A 438 -8.36 -22.39 -13.21
N ALA A 439 -9.28 -23.31 -13.08
CA ALA A 439 -9.78 -24.14 -14.17
C ALA A 439 -10.48 -23.28 -15.24
N ASP A 440 -10.18 -23.51 -16.52
CA ASP A 440 -10.74 -22.77 -17.67
C ASP A 440 -12.18 -23.16 -18.01
N ARG A 441 -12.63 -24.38 -17.61
CA ARG A 441 -13.95 -24.94 -17.96
C ARG A 441 -14.48 -25.88 -16.88
N ASN A 442 -15.75 -26.31 -17.07
CA ASN A 442 -16.38 -27.35 -16.28
C ASN A 442 -16.02 -28.73 -16.80
N ILE A 443 -15.73 -29.65 -15.89
CA ILE A 443 -15.64 -31.09 -16.17
C ILE A 443 -16.65 -31.77 -15.26
N VAL A 444 -17.60 -32.49 -15.86
CA VAL A 444 -18.63 -33.23 -15.09
C VAL A 444 -18.14 -34.62 -14.78
N LYS A 445 -18.61 -35.20 -13.71
CA LYS A 445 -18.27 -36.56 -13.30
C LYS A 445 -19.02 -37.58 -14.18
N ILE A 446 -18.31 -38.55 -14.73
CA ILE A 446 -18.91 -39.72 -15.39
C ILE A 446 -19.62 -40.56 -14.31
N THR A 447 -20.93 -40.72 -14.47
CA THR A 447 -21.77 -41.56 -13.60
C THR A 447 -22.44 -42.63 -14.39
N TYR A 448 -22.94 -43.66 -13.72
CA TYR A 448 -23.72 -44.73 -14.39
C TYR A 448 -24.90 -44.17 -15.19
N LEU A 449 -25.62 -43.19 -14.63
CA LEU A 449 -26.73 -42.51 -15.29
C LEU A 449 -26.28 -41.74 -16.55
N TRP A 450 -25.12 -41.06 -16.47
CA TRP A 450 -24.52 -40.38 -17.63
C TRP A 450 -24.19 -41.38 -18.74
N CYS A 451 -23.58 -42.51 -18.39
CA CYS A 451 -23.28 -43.57 -19.37
C CYS A 451 -24.58 -44.16 -20.02
N ALA A 452 -25.60 -44.42 -19.19
CA ALA A 452 -26.87 -44.91 -19.68
C ALA A 452 -27.54 -43.90 -20.65
N ASN A 453 -27.58 -42.63 -20.30
CA ASN A 453 -28.11 -41.58 -21.15
C ASN A 453 -27.33 -41.44 -22.46
N LYS A 454 -26.01 -41.54 -22.43
CA LYS A 454 -25.17 -41.49 -23.62
C LYS A 454 -25.45 -42.66 -24.57
N VAL A 455 -25.51 -43.89 -24.04
CA VAL A 455 -25.84 -45.09 -24.83
C VAL A 455 -27.24 -44.98 -25.43
N PHE A 456 -28.22 -44.50 -24.67
CA PHE A 456 -29.57 -44.27 -25.17
C PHE A 456 -29.59 -43.24 -26.30
N HIS A 457 -28.89 -42.13 -26.13
CA HIS A 457 -28.82 -41.09 -27.17
C HIS A 457 -28.16 -41.59 -28.46
N ASP A 458 -27.03 -42.32 -28.32
CA ASP A 458 -26.29 -42.84 -29.50
C ASP A 458 -26.98 -44.00 -30.19
N PHE A 459 -27.97 -44.66 -29.52
CA PHE A 459 -28.76 -45.75 -30.12
C PHE A 459 -30.06 -45.29 -30.79
N PHE A 460 -30.58 -44.11 -30.42
CA PHE A 460 -31.90 -43.62 -30.90
C PHE A 460 -31.80 -42.37 -31.78
N HIS A 461 -30.60 -41.89 -32.05
CA HIS A 461 -30.29 -40.82 -33.01
C HIS A 461 -29.18 -41.24 -33.98
#